data_c42191378e09337a82df34b7b65cd37d
#
_entry.id   c42191378e09337a82df34b7b65cd37d
#
_cell.length_a   1.000
_cell.length_b   1.000
_cell.length_c   1.000
_cell.angle_alpha   90.00
_cell.angle_beta   90.00
_cell.angle_gamma   90.00
#
_symmetry.space_group_name_H-M   'P 1'
#
loop_
_entity.id
_entity.type
_entity.pdbx_description
1 polymer ?
#
loop_
_entity_poly.entity_id
_entity_poly.type
_entity_poly.pdbx_seq_one_letter_code
_entity_poly.pdbx_strand_id
1 'polypeptide(L)'
;MKLALAAIAALSVAGAAQAAPAVQTAWSRPAAQGTTGAGFMTLANPDAKPDALVSVQTPWAKETQIHQSSMSGGMASMKRLDRVPLAPGAKVVFAPGGYHLMFMGLNRALKAGDALPATLTFASGAKVQATFVVGMGPPAADHQHHH
;
A
#
# COMPACT_ATOMS: atom_id res chain seq x y z
N MET A 1 30.86 -55.97 7.23
CA MET A 1 30.57 -54.85 6.34
C MET A 1 29.63 -53.92 7.04
N LYS A 2 30.10 -52.76 7.41
CA LYS A 2 29.28 -51.78 8.08
C LYS A 2 29.01 -50.66 7.11
N LEU A 3 27.76 -50.52 6.71
CA LEU A 3 27.30 -49.40 5.95
C LEU A 3 27.12 -48.22 6.94
N ALA A 4 28.01 -47.28 6.84
CA ALA A 4 27.82 -46.00 7.52
C ALA A 4 26.77 -45.23 6.74
N LEU A 5 25.57 -45.15 7.25
CA LEU A 5 24.60 -44.19 6.77
C LEU A 5 25.06 -42.82 7.27
N ALA A 6 25.64 -42.04 6.39
CA ALA A 6 25.82 -40.63 6.62
C ALA A 6 24.42 -40.00 6.52
N ALA A 7 23.82 -39.73 7.64
CA ALA A 7 22.62 -38.90 7.66
C ALA A 7 23.06 -37.48 7.30
N ILE A 8 22.82 -37.09 6.07
CA ILE A 8 22.93 -35.68 5.67
C ILE A 8 21.74 -35.00 6.28
N ALA A 9 21.96 -34.39 7.43
CA ALA A 9 21.00 -33.46 7.95
C ALA A 9 20.95 -32.29 6.97
N ALA A 10 19.94 -32.26 6.13
CA ALA A 10 19.66 -31.09 5.35
C ALA A 10 19.27 -29.97 6.32
N LEU A 11 20.21 -29.10 6.65
CA LEU A 11 19.88 -27.87 7.32
C LEU A 11 19.10 -27.03 6.31
N SER A 12 17.80 -27.10 6.40
CA SER A 12 16.98 -26.09 5.76
C SER A 12 17.15 -24.82 6.59
N VAL A 13 18.04 -23.96 6.13
CA VAL A 13 18.08 -22.62 6.65
C VAL A 13 16.80 -21.95 6.14
N ALA A 14 15.76 -22.00 6.93
CA ALA A 14 14.65 -21.10 6.75
C ALA A 14 15.20 -19.72 7.04
N GLY A 15 15.67 -19.02 6.02
CA GLY A 15 15.98 -17.62 6.16
C GLY A 15 14.76 -16.93 6.74
N ALA A 16 14.96 -16.15 7.79
CA ALA A 16 13.88 -15.37 8.37
C ALA A 16 13.25 -14.55 7.24
N ALA A 17 12.06 -14.94 6.79
CA ALA A 17 11.35 -14.20 5.78
C ALA A 17 11.09 -12.81 6.34
N GLN A 18 11.59 -11.80 5.64
CA GLN A 18 11.33 -10.43 6.01
C GLN A 18 9.84 -10.19 5.93
N ALA A 19 9.24 -9.71 6.99
CA ALA A 19 7.82 -9.43 7.01
C ALA A 19 7.52 -8.27 6.06
N ALA A 20 6.68 -8.51 5.07
CA ALA A 20 6.27 -7.48 4.12
C ALA A 20 5.41 -6.42 4.82
N PRO A 21 5.49 -5.17 4.39
CA PRO A 21 4.56 -4.15 4.85
C PRO A 21 3.11 -4.56 4.61
N ALA A 22 2.23 -4.16 5.51
CA ALA A 22 0.81 -4.45 5.44
C ALA A 22 0.04 -3.22 4.96
N VAL A 23 -0.97 -3.46 4.11
CA VAL A 23 -1.87 -2.42 3.64
C VAL A 23 -3.23 -2.64 4.29
N GLN A 24 -3.75 -1.62 4.95
CA GLN A 24 -5.01 -1.68 5.67
C GLN A 24 -5.95 -0.58 5.18
N THR A 25 -7.24 -0.86 5.20
CA THR A 25 -8.29 0.14 4.92
C THR A 25 -8.03 0.95 3.65
N ALA A 26 -7.61 0.31 2.57
CA ALA A 26 -7.38 1.00 1.31
C ALA A 26 -8.71 1.40 0.66
N TRP A 27 -8.84 2.67 0.30
CA TRP A 27 -10.07 3.18 -0.31
C TRP A 27 -9.76 4.32 -1.27
N SER A 28 -10.69 4.58 -2.16
CA SER A 28 -10.59 5.63 -3.16
C SER A 28 -11.92 6.36 -3.26
N ARG A 29 -11.87 7.63 -3.61
CA ARG A 29 -13.10 8.38 -3.87
C ARG A 29 -13.68 8.01 -5.21
N PRO A 30 -15.01 8.16 -5.40
CA PRO A 30 -15.62 8.05 -6.73
C PRO A 30 -15.01 9.09 -7.67
N ALA A 31 -14.85 8.72 -8.93
CA ALA A 31 -14.30 9.62 -9.95
C ALA A 31 -14.77 9.18 -11.33
N ALA A 32 -14.85 10.14 -12.25
CA ALA A 32 -15.26 9.86 -13.63
C ALA A 32 -14.09 9.30 -14.45
N GLN A 33 -14.42 8.52 -15.46
CA GLN A 33 -13.43 8.06 -16.43
C GLN A 33 -12.70 9.25 -17.06
N GLY A 34 -11.40 9.11 -17.27
CA GLY A 34 -10.57 10.15 -17.87
C GLY A 34 -10.07 11.20 -16.87
N THR A 35 -10.55 11.18 -15.63
CA THR A 35 -10.12 12.12 -14.60
C THR A 35 -9.04 11.50 -13.70
N THR A 36 -8.70 12.19 -12.62
CA THR A 36 -7.77 11.74 -11.61
C THR A 36 -8.54 11.31 -10.36
N GLY A 37 -8.27 10.10 -9.87
CA GLY A 37 -8.81 9.61 -8.61
C GLY A 37 -7.85 9.83 -7.46
N ALA A 38 -8.39 9.86 -6.25
CA ALA A 38 -7.60 9.99 -5.03
C ALA A 38 -7.76 8.75 -4.16
N GLY A 39 -6.64 8.19 -3.70
CA GLY A 39 -6.65 6.98 -2.88
C GLY A 39 -5.95 7.17 -1.55
N PHE A 40 -6.40 6.42 -0.58
CA PHE A 40 -5.96 6.50 0.81
C PHE A 40 -5.81 5.10 1.38
N MET A 41 -4.97 4.97 2.40
CA MET A 41 -4.71 3.67 3.04
C MET A 41 -3.92 3.87 4.31
N THR A 42 -3.79 2.82 5.10
CA THR A 42 -2.82 2.78 6.19
C THR A 42 -1.77 1.74 5.84
N LEU A 43 -0.51 2.14 5.94
CA LEU A 43 0.63 1.24 5.77
C LEU A 43 1.24 0.94 7.13
N ALA A 44 1.58 -0.32 7.37
CA ALA A 44 2.26 -0.74 8.58
C ALA A 44 3.53 -1.49 8.20
N ASN A 45 4.62 -1.18 8.88
CA ASN A 45 5.87 -1.92 8.73
C ASN A 45 6.09 -2.80 9.97
N PRO A 46 5.75 -4.09 9.90
CA PRO A 46 5.92 -4.98 11.05
C PRO A 46 7.36 -5.44 11.26
N ASP A 47 8.25 -5.14 10.31
CA ASP A 47 9.63 -5.57 10.37
C ASP A 47 10.45 -4.69 11.31
N ALA A 48 11.58 -5.25 11.77
CA ALA A 48 12.57 -4.51 12.54
C ALA A 48 13.47 -3.63 11.67
N LYS A 49 13.34 -3.72 10.35
CA LYS A 49 14.10 -2.91 9.39
C LYS A 49 13.23 -1.83 8.78
N PRO A 50 13.80 -0.66 8.48
CA PRO A 50 13.05 0.37 7.78
C PRO A 50 12.75 -0.06 6.33
N ASP A 51 11.67 0.46 5.77
CA ASP A 51 11.31 0.26 4.39
C ASP A 51 10.77 1.59 3.84
N ALA A 52 10.26 1.60 2.63
CA ALA A 52 9.60 2.76 2.06
C ALA A 52 8.68 2.34 0.92
N LEU A 53 7.55 3.00 0.79
CA LEU A 53 6.71 2.85 -0.39
C LEU A 53 7.34 3.63 -1.53
N VAL A 54 7.59 2.99 -2.67
CA VAL A 54 8.24 3.63 -3.81
C VAL A 54 7.37 3.68 -5.06
N SER A 55 6.37 2.81 -5.19
CA SER A 55 5.43 2.91 -6.31
C SER A 55 4.13 2.19 -6.04
N VAL A 56 3.09 2.62 -6.74
CA VAL A 56 1.80 1.95 -6.79
C VAL A 56 1.42 1.82 -8.25
N GLN A 57 0.96 0.66 -8.66
CA GLN A 57 0.54 0.40 -10.02
C GLN A 57 -0.83 -0.23 -10.05
N THR A 58 -1.65 0.17 -10.99
CA THR A 58 -2.99 -0.39 -11.19
C THR A 58 -3.28 -0.54 -12.67
N PRO A 59 -4.12 -1.51 -13.08
CA PRO A 59 -4.52 -1.63 -14.47
C PRO A 59 -5.62 -0.63 -14.88
N TRP A 60 -6.19 0.09 -13.92
CA TRP A 60 -7.32 1.00 -14.15
C TRP A 60 -6.95 2.48 -14.17
N ALA A 61 -5.67 2.80 -14.05
CA ALA A 61 -5.14 4.17 -14.19
C ALA A 61 -3.85 4.13 -15.01
N LYS A 62 -3.59 5.17 -15.77
CA LYS A 62 -2.37 5.22 -16.58
C LYS A 62 -1.12 5.37 -15.71
N GLU A 63 -1.23 6.13 -14.63
CA GLU A 63 -0.12 6.41 -13.74
C GLU A 63 -0.65 6.63 -12.33
N THR A 64 0.12 6.22 -11.33
CA THR A 64 -0.16 6.54 -9.94
C THR A 64 1.00 7.33 -9.38
N GLN A 65 0.71 8.47 -8.75
CA GLN A 65 1.70 9.29 -8.07
C GLN A 65 1.40 9.35 -6.59
N ILE A 66 2.45 9.51 -5.78
CA ILE A 66 2.33 9.71 -4.35
C ILE A 66 2.45 11.20 -4.09
N HIS A 67 1.49 11.79 -3.39
CA HIS A 67 1.48 13.20 -3.07
C HIS A 67 1.34 13.43 -1.57
N GLN A 68 1.75 14.59 -1.13
CA GLN A 68 1.55 15.05 0.24
C GLN A 68 0.94 16.45 0.19
N SER A 69 -0.20 16.60 0.85
CA SER A 69 -0.80 17.92 1.04
C SER A 69 -0.30 18.53 2.34
N SER A 70 -0.14 19.84 2.34
CA SER A 70 0.22 20.59 3.54
C SER A 70 -0.43 21.94 3.53
N MET A 71 -0.62 22.52 4.72
CA MET A 71 -1.10 23.87 4.92
C MET A 71 -0.01 24.68 5.57
N SER A 72 0.33 25.81 4.97
CA SER A 72 1.33 26.71 5.52
C SER A 72 0.90 28.15 5.25
N GLY A 73 0.79 28.97 6.30
CA GLY A 73 0.37 30.36 6.16
C GLY A 73 -1.02 30.53 5.57
N GLY A 74 -1.94 29.57 5.81
CA GLY A 74 -3.28 29.61 5.26
C GLY A 74 -3.36 29.14 3.80
N MET A 75 -2.23 28.71 3.20
CA MET A 75 -2.20 28.23 1.83
C MET A 75 -2.05 26.72 1.78
N ALA A 76 -2.92 26.08 1.01
CA ALA A 76 -2.80 24.66 0.71
C ALA A 76 -1.76 24.45 -0.39
N SER A 77 -0.87 23.50 -0.20
CA SER A 77 0.09 23.08 -1.23
C SER A 77 0.13 21.57 -1.32
N MET A 78 0.55 21.08 -2.48
CA MET A 78 0.62 19.66 -2.77
C MET A 78 1.99 19.37 -3.39
N LYS A 79 2.65 18.34 -2.89
CA LYS A 79 3.99 17.99 -3.33
C LYS A 79 4.00 16.53 -3.75
N ARG A 80 4.58 16.26 -4.91
CA ARG A 80 4.83 14.88 -5.36
C ARG A 80 6.02 14.33 -4.60
N LEU A 81 5.91 13.07 -4.18
CA LEU A 81 6.96 12.36 -3.47
C LEU A 81 7.44 11.15 -4.27
N ASP A 82 8.74 10.91 -4.25
CA ASP A 82 9.30 9.70 -4.87
C ASP A 82 9.17 8.49 -3.95
N ARG A 83 9.05 8.72 -2.66
CA ARG A 83 8.94 7.63 -1.68
C ARG A 83 8.33 8.14 -0.38
N VAL A 84 7.75 7.22 0.37
CA VAL A 84 7.26 7.47 1.73
C VAL A 84 7.96 6.50 2.68
N PRO A 85 8.82 7.02 3.59
CA PRO A 85 9.53 6.17 4.53
C PRO A 85 8.60 5.46 5.51
N LEU A 86 8.93 4.21 5.82
CA LEU A 86 8.25 3.39 6.82
C LEU A 86 9.28 2.95 7.85
N ALA A 87 9.32 3.63 8.98
CA ALA A 87 10.20 3.24 10.08
C ALA A 87 9.81 1.86 10.63
N PRO A 88 10.74 1.12 11.26
CA PRO A 88 10.43 -0.15 11.87
C PRO A 88 9.26 -0.03 12.86
N GLY A 89 8.26 -0.91 12.73
CA GLY A 89 7.09 -0.90 13.60
C GLY A 89 6.13 0.26 13.39
N ALA A 90 6.39 1.14 12.44
CA ALA A 90 5.58 2.35 12.23
C ALA A 90 4.33 2.07 11.41
N LYS A 91 3.33 2.91 11.62
CA LYS A 91 2.16 3.02 10.75
C LYS A 91 2.17 4.39 10.10
N VAL A 92 1.88 4.42 8.80
CA VAL A 92 1.75 5.67 8.05
C VAL A 92 0.35 5.71 7.46
N VAL A 93 -0.38 6.76 7.79
CA VAL A 93 -1.78 6.91 7.37
C VAL A 93 -1.84 7.85 6.18
N PHE A 94 -2.40 7.36 5.07
CA PHE A 94 -2.75 8.17 3.92
C PHE A 94 -4.21 8.57 4.08
N ALA A 95 -4.45 9.85 4.25
CA ALA A 95 -5.77 10.41 4.51
C ALA A 95 -5.91 11.80 3.88
N PRO A 96 -7.14 12.27 3.63
CA PRO A 96 -7.34 13.62 3.12
C PRO A 96 -6.62 14.68 3.95
N GLY A 97 -5.91 15.58 3.30
CA GLY A 97 -5.10 16.59 3.97
C GLY A 97 -3.66 16.17 4.28
N GLY A 98 -3.30 14.93 4.06
CA GLY A 98 -1.96 14.39 4.27
C GLY A 98 -1.42 13.68 3.04
N TYR A 99 -0.82 12.52 3.23
CA TYR A 99 -0.41 11.67 2.11
C TYR A 99 -1.63 11.15 1.35
N HIS A 100 -1.51 11.08 0.04
CA HIS A 100 -2.54 10.46 -0.79
C HIS A 100 -1.95 9.95 -2.10
N LEU A 101 -2.66 9.02 -2.72
CA LEU A 101 -2.32 8.52 -4.03
C LEU A 101 -3.18 9.25 -5.06
N MET A 102 -2.56 9.61 -6.19
CA MET A 102 -3.27 10.20 -7.32
C MET A 102 -3.26 9.19 -8.46
N PHE A 103 -4.44 8.64 -8.74
CA PHE A 103 -4.63 7.71 -9.86
C PHE A 103 -4.97 8.53 -11.10
N MET A 104 -3.97 8.73 -11.95
CA MET A 104 -4.08 9.65 -13.08
C MET A 104 -4.51 8.92 -14.34
N GLY A 105 -5.33 9.57 -15.15
CA GLY A 105 -5.77 9.00 -16.41
C GLY A 105 -6.60 7.73 -16.23
N LEU A 106 -7.68 7.84 -15.44
CA LEU A 106 -8.56 6.68 -15.20
C LEU A 106 -9.13 6.15 -16.50
N ASN A 107 -8.98 4.85 -16.74
CA ASN A 107 -9.55 4.22 -17.92
C ASN A 107 -10.96 3.67 -17.69
N ARG A 108 -11.50 3.89 -16.50
CA ARG A 108 -12.86 3.54 -16.11
C ARG A 108 -13.35 4.51 -15.05
N ALA A 109 -14.65 4.62 -14.88
CA ALA A 109 -15.21 5.33 -13.75
C ALA A 109 -15.02 4.53 -12.46
N LEU A 110 -14.75 5.23 -11.36
CA LEU A 110 -14.70 4.63 -10.03
C LEU A 110 -16.04 4.90 -9.36
N LYS A 111 -16.81 3.84 -9.13
CA LYS A 111 -18.15 3.95 -8.55
C LYS A 111 -18.16 3.40 -7.15
N ALA A 112 -18.95 4.00 -6.28
CA ALA A 112 -19.09 3.53 -4.90
C ALA A 112 -19.42 2.03 -4.87
N GLY A 113 -18.69 1.28 -4.06
CA GLY A 113 -18.82 -0.17 -3.96
C GLY A 113 -17.85 -0.96 -4.83
N ASP A 114 -17.18 -0.32 -5.79
CA ASP A 114 -16.16 -1.00 -6.58
C ASP A 114 -14.99 -1.43 -5.70
N ALA A 115 -14.43 -2.60 -6.00
CA ALA A 115 -13.22 -3.11 -5.35
C ALA A 115 -12.15 -3.30 -6.44
N LEU A 116 -11.09 -2.54 -6.37
CA LEU A 116 -10.13 -2.42 -7.46
C LEU A 116 -8.72 -2.81 -7.00
N PRO A 117 -8.03 -3.66 -7.80
CA PRO A 117 -6.71 -4.15 -7.40
C PRO A 117 -5.61 -3.12 -7.65
N ALA A 118 -4.61 -3.15 -6.80
CA ALA A 118 -3.40 -2.36 -6.96
C ALA A 118 -2.20 -3.14 -6.44
N THR A 119 -1.03 -2.87 -6.97
CA THR A 119 0.23 -3.44 -6.52
C THR A 119 1.10 -2.34 -5.94
N LEU A 120 1.47 -2.47 -4.68
CA LEU A 120 2.39 -1.57 -4.00
C LEU A 120 3.79 -2.18 -4.02
N THR A 121 4.77 -1.40 -4.42
CA THR A 121 6.17 -1.82 -4.41
C THR A 121 6.93 -1.01 -3.37
N PHE A 122 7.73 -1.70 -2.57
CA PHE A 122 8.51 -1.13 -1.48
C PHE A 122 10.00 -1.17 -1.80
N ALA A 123 10.78 -0.31 -1.16
CA ALA A 123 12.23 -0.21 -1.38
C ALA A 123 12.95 -1.53 -1.09
N SER A 124 12.43 -2.33 -0.17
CA SER A 124 12.97 -3.68 0.11
C SER A 124 12.81 -4.65 -1.05
N GLY A 125 12.03 -4.31 -2.06
CA GLY A 125 11.66 -5.21 -3.15
C GLY A 125 10.35 -5.93 -2.92
N ALA A 126 9.73 -5.79 -1.76
CA ALA A 126 8.44 -6.40 -1.49
C ALA A 126 7.36 -5.80 -2.39
N LYS A 127 6.50 -6.66 -2.91
CA LYS A 127 5.32 -6.26 -3.67
C LYS A 127 4.09 -6.77 -2.95
N VAL A 128 3.18 -5.88 -2.64
CA VAL A 128 1.99 -6.19 -1.87
C VAL A 128 0.76 -5.86 -2.70
N GLN A 129 -0.15 -6.82 -2.80
CA GLN A 129 -1.43 -6.60 -3.46
C GLN A 129 -2.38 -5.95 -2.48
N ALA A 130 -3.10 -4.94 -2.95
CA ALA A 130 -4.12 -4.26 -2.17
C ALA A 130 -5.41 -4.16 -2.98
N THR A 131 -6.52 -4.06 -2.29
CA THR A 131 -7.83 -3.81 -2.90
C THR A 131 -8.34 -2.47 -2.41
N PHE A 132 -8.53 -1.53 -3.32
CA PHE A 132 -9.09 -0.23 -3.00
C PHE A 132 -10.61 -0.27 -3.16
N VAL A 133 -11.32 0.00 -2.08
CA VAL A 133 -12.77 0.05 -2.09
C VAL A 133 -13.19 1.49 -2.37
N VAL A 134 -14.04 1.69 -3.36
CA VAL A 134 -14.49 3.02 -3.74
C VAL A 134 -15.63 3.46 -2.81
N GLY A 135 -15.50 4.63 -2.21
CA GLY A 135 -16.48 5.16 -1.29
C GLY A 135 -16.13 6.57 -0.81
N MET A 136 -16.89 7.08 0.12
CA MET A 136 -16.70 8.44 0.63
C MET A 136 -15.82 8.51 1.89
N GLY A 137 -15.31 7.38 2.34
CA GLY A 137 -14.44 7.28 3.50
C GLY A 137 -13.87 5.88 3.62
N PRO A 138 -13.02 5.64 4.64
CA PRO A 138 -12.44 4.32 4.81
C PRO A 138 -13.50 3.27 5.03
N PRO A 139 -13.28 2.05 4.47
CA PRO A 139 -14.19 0.96 4.73
C PRO A 139 -14.25 0.66 6.22
N ALA A 140 -15.39 0.13 6.66
CA ALA A 140 -15.53 -0.23 8.06
C ALA A 140 -14.41 -1.17 8.46
N ALA A 141 -13.77 -0.87 9.59
CA ALA A 141 -12.75 -1.75 10.09
C ALA A 141 -13.35 -3.11 10.39
N ASP A 142 -12.52 -4.07 10.38
CA ASP A 142 -12.87 -5.46 10.46
C ASP A 142 -13.64 -5.93 11.64
N HIS A 143 -14.23 -5.05 12.35
CA HIS A 143 -15.06 -5.42 13.43
C HIS A 143 -16.23 -6.21 12.99
N GLN A 144 -16.50 -6.26 11.74
CA GLN A 144 -17.52 -7.10 11.29
C GLN A 144 -17.22 -8.54 11.48
N HIS A 145 -16.06 -8.85 11.88
CA HIS A 145 -15.77 -10.20 12.10
C HIS A 145 -16.14 -10.70 13.41
N HIS A 146 -16.76 -9.97 14.12
CA HIS A 146 -17.02 -10.46 15.30
C HIS A 146 -18.22 -11.05 15.36
N HIS A 147 -18.26 -11.68 15.39
CA HIS A 147 -19.24 -12.17 15.72
C HIS A 147 -19.45 -13.05 16.08
#